data_cae31255b90078090f1cf9d4d520cb69
#
_entry.id   cae31255b90078090f1cf9d4d520cb69
#
_cell.length_a   1.000
_cell.length_b   1.000
_cell.length_c   1.000
_cell.angle_alpha   90.00
_cell.angle_beta   90.00
_cell.angle_gamma   90.00
#
_symmetry.space_group_name_H-M   'P 1'
#
loop_
_entity.id
_entity.type
_entity.pdbx_description
1 polymer ?
#
loop_
_entity_poly.entity_id
_entity_poly.type
_entity_poly.pdbx_seq_one_letter_code
_entity_poly.pdbx_strand_id
1 'polypeptide(L)'
;MRRSAISIACNIAEGQGRWNRRDYRRFLFIARGSAFELEAQIIIAADIGYIENPDSLTERTTEIARMLNGLLRYLSKPPVTRSLRPVP
;
A
#
# COMPACT_ATOMS: atom_id res chain seq x y z
N MET A 1 -7.52 13.67 2.76
CA MET A 1 -6.82 12.95 1.67
C MET A 1 -5.31 13.09 1.73
N ARG A 2 -4.84 14.30 1.95
CA ARG A 2 -3.39 14.50 2.04
C ARG A 2 -2.75 13.61 3.11
N ARG A 3 -3.36 13.54 4.28
CA ARG A 3 -2.82 12.73 5.38
C ARG A 3 -2.75 11.26 5.04
N SER A 4 -3.79 10.74 4.40
CA SER A 4 -3.80 9.33 4.01
C SER A 4 -2.75 9.04 2.95
N ALA A 5 -2.59 9.93 1.98
CA ALA A 5 -1.60 9.77 0.94
C ALA A 5 -0.17 9.80 1.51
N ILE A 6 0.09 10.71 2.43
CA ILE A 6 1.39 10.81 3.09
C ILE A 6 1.65 9.55 3.92
N SER A 7 0.64 9.05 4.60
CA SER A 7 0.76 7.84 5.41
C SER A 7 1.16 6.64 4.56
N ILE A 8 0.59 6.50 3.37
CA ILE A 8 0.96 5.41 2.47
C ILE A 8 2.46 5.48 2.16
N ALA A 9 2.92 6.62 1.71
CA ALA A 9 4.32 6.79 1.32
C ALA A 9 5.26 6.58 2.49
N CYS A 10 4.93 7.16 3.64
CA CYS A 10 5.80 7.06 4.82
C CYS A 10 5.89 5.64 5.33
N ASN A 11 4.79 4.90 5.31
CA ASN A 11 4.82 3.53 5.80
C ASN A 11 5.54 2.58 4.85
N ILE A 12 5.44 2.82 3.55
CA ILE A 12 6.23 2.03 2.60
C ILE A 12 7.71 2.28 2.83
N ALA A 13 8.11 3.54 2.94
CA ALA A 13 9.52 3.90 3.16
C ALA A 13 10.03 3.34 4.47
N GLU A 14 9.23 3.45 5.53
CA GLU A 14 9.59 2.95 6.85
C GLU A 14 9.80 1.44 6.81
N GLY A 15 8.90 0.73 6.12
CA GLY A 15 8.99 -0.71 5.98
C GLY A 15 10.22 -1.16 5.23
N GLN A 16 10.57 -0.44 4.18
CA GLN A 16 11.76 -0.77 3.39
C GLN A 16 13.05 -0.64 4.19
N GLY A 17 13.04 0.19 5.21
CA GLY A 17 14.21 0.35 6.07
C GLY A 17 14.35 -0.71 7.14
N ARG A 18 13.43 -1.64 7.23
CA ARG A 18 13.46 -2.68 8.25
C ARG A 18 14.22 -3.91 7.77
N TRP A 19 14.90 -4.56 8.71
CA TRP A 19 15.73 -5.71 8.40
C TRP A 19 14.95 -6.98 8.18
N ASN A 20 13.82 -7.14 8.87
CA ASN A 20 13.09 -8.39 8.79
C ASN A 20 11.74 -8.22 8.07
N ARG A 21 11.27 -9.34 7.54
CA ARG A 21 10.04 -9.37 6.75
C ARG A 21 8.82 -9.05 7.58
N ARG A 22 8.81 -9.45 8.83
CA ARG A 22 7.68 -9.23 9.72
C ARG A 22 7.41 -7.74 9.89
N ASP A 23 8.45 -6.96 10.16
CA ASP A 23 8.30 -5.52 10.33
C ASP A 23 7.94 -4.84 9.03
N TYR A 24 8.57 -5.24 7.94
CA TYR A 24 8.24 -4.71 6.63
C TYR A 24 6.76 -4.96 6.32
N ARG A 25 6.30 -6.15 6.56
CA ARG A 25 4.91 -6.53 6.33
C ARG A 25 3.97 -5.69 7.18
N ARG A 26 4.33 -5.43 8.45
CA ARG A 26 3.52 -4.62 9.34
C ARG A 26 3.31 -3.22 8.79
N PHE A 27 4.37 -2.60 8.30
CA PHE A 27 4.26 -1.26 7.72
C PHE A 27 3.45 -1.26 6.42
N LEU A 28 3.55 -2.32 5.64
CA LEU A 28 2.75 -2.45 4.43
C LEU A 28 1.25 -2.62 4.75
N PHE A 29 0.93 -3.33 5.83
CA PHE A 29 -0.46 -3.43 6.27
C PHE A 29 -1.01 -2.05 6.64
N ILE A 30 -0.21 -1.25 7.32
CA ILE A 30 -0.63 0.11 7.67
C ILE A 30 -0.82 0.94 6.40
N ALA A 31 0.10 0.82 5.46
CA ALA A 31 -0.02 1.53 4.19
C ALA A 31 -1.28 1.12 3.43
N ARG A 32 -1.61 -0.17 3.44
CA ARG A 32 -2.82 -0.66 2.77
C ARG A 32 -4.08 -0.10 3.42
N GLY A 33 -4.11 -0.04 4.74
CA GLY A 33 -5.23 0.58 5.45
C GLY A 33 -5.40 2.04 5.07
N SER A 34 -4.29 2.76 4.94
CA SER A 34 -4.31 4.15 4.50
C SER A 34 -4.82 4.29 3.06
N ALA A 35 -4.50 3.32 2.20
CA ALA A 35 -4.98 3.33 0.82
C ALA A 35 -6.49 3.13 0.78
N PHE A 36 -7.03 2.23 1.61
CA PHE A 36 -8.48 2.04 1.69
C PHE A 36 -9.17 3.29 2.23
N GLU A 37 -8.55 3.93 3.21
CA GLU A 37 -9.08 5.17 3.76
C GLU A 37 -9.09 6.27 2.69
N LEU A 38 -8.03 6.37 1.91
CA LEU A 38 -7.96 7.34 0.83
C LEU A 38 -9.05 7.10 -0.20
N GLU A 39 -9.29 5.84 -0.56
CA GLU A 39 -10.33 5.48 -1.49
C GLU A 39 -11.70 5.94 -0.99
N ALA A 40 -11.99 5.69 0.28
CA ALA A 40 -13.24 6.12 0.89
C ALA A 40 -13.37 7.64 0.85
N GLN A 41 -12.28 8.35 1.14
CA GLN A 41 -12.29 9.80 1.10
C GLN A 41 -12.55 10.35 -0.30
N ILE A 42 -12.02 9.70 -1.32
CA ILE A 42 -12.26 10.09 -2.71
C ILE A 42 -13.75 9.92 -3.05
N ILE A 43 -14.34 8.81 -2.65
CA ILE A 43 -15.74 8.54 -2.89
C ILE A 43 -16.62 9.60 -2.23
N ILE A 44 -16.34 9.91 -0.98
CA ILE A 44 -17.09 10.93 -0.24
C ILE A 44 -16.94 12.30 -0.90
N ALA A 45 -15.71 12.67 -1.26
CA ALA A 45 -15.44 13.95 -1.88
C ALA A 45 -16.16 14.08 -3.23
N ALA A 46 -16.25 12.99 -3.98
CA ALA A 46 -16.99 13.00 -5.24
C ALA A 46 -18.49 13.17 -5.00
N ASP A 47 -19.01 12.50 -3.99
CA ASP A 47 -20.44 12.57 -3.67
C ASP A 47 -20.87 13.97 -3.25
N ILE A 48 -20.02 14.69 -2.54
CA ILE A 48 -20.36 16.04 -2.10
C ILE A 48 -19.90 17.12 -3.09
N GLY A 49 -19.37 16.71 -4.23
CA GLY A 49 -19.08 17.63 -5.32
C GLY A 49 -17.71 18.29 -5.31
N TYR A 50 -16.82 17.90 -4.41
CA TYR A 50 -15.46 18.44 -4.39
C TYR A 50 -14.61 17.95 -5.54
N ILE A 51 -14.92 16.77 -6.08
CA ILE A 51 -14.18 16.16 -7.17
C ILE A 51 -15.17 15.90 -8.29
N GLU A 52 -14.95 16.49 -9.46
CA GLU A 52 -15.86 16.33 -10.59
C GLU A 52 -15.66 14.97 -11.27
N ASN A 53 -14.43 14.54 -11.40
CA ASN A 53 -14.11 13.30 -12.09
C ASN A 53 -13.13 12.49 -11.26
N PRO A 54 -13.64 11.61 -10.39
CA PRO A 54 -12.78 10.85 -9.49
C PRO A 54 -12.07 9.66 -10.14
N ASP A 55 -12.39 9.33 -11.38
CA ASP A 55 -11.92 8.09 -12.00
C ASP A 55 -10.41 7.94 -11.97
N SER A 56 -9.68 8.98 -12.31
CA SER A 56 -8.23 8.95 -12.33
C SER A 56 -7.64 8.68 -10.94
N LEU A 57 -8.18 9.34 -9.93
CA LEU A 57 -7.72 9.15 -8.56
C LEU A 57 -8.06 7.74 -8.04
N THR A 58 -9.25 7.27 -8.39
CA THR A 58 -9.69 5.94 -8.00
C THR A 58 -8.80 4.87 -8.63
N GLU A 59 -8.47 5.03 -9.90
CA GLU A 59 -7.60 4.08 -10.58
C GLU A 59 -6.22 4.02 -9.94
N ARG A 60 -5.65 5.17 -9.62
CA ARG A 60 -4.34 5.22 -8.99
C ARG A 60 -4.35 4.58 -7.61
N THR A 61 -5.38 4.84 -6.84
CA THR A 61 -5.50 4.27 -5.51
C THR A 61 -5.67 2.76 -5.57
N THR A 62 -6.48 2.29 -6.52
CA THR A 62 -6.67 0.86 -6.73
C THR A 62 -5.36 0.19 -7.12
N GLU A 63 -4.59 0.83 -7.97
CA GLU A 63 -3.30 0.31 -8.40
C GLU A 63 -2.33 0.20 -7.23
N ILE A 64 -2.28 1.21 -6.38
CA ILE A 64 -1.45 1.18 -5.18
C ILE A 64 -1.87 0.03 -4.27
N ALA A 65 -3.17 -0.13 -4.05
CA ALA A 65 -3.67 -1.21 -3.21
C ALA A 65 -3.30 -2.58 -3.78
N ARG A 66 -3.37 -2.72 -5.10
CA ARG A 66 -3.00 -3.96 -5.78
C ARG A 66 -1.52 -4.27 -5.57
N MET A 67 -0.68 -3.27 -5.72
CA MET A 67 0.76 -3.42 -5.50
C MET A 67 1.07 -3.82 -4.07
N LEU A 68 0.41 -3.17 -3.10
CA LEU A 68 0.60 -3.50 -1.69
C LEU A 68 0.17 -4.93 -1.38
N ASN A 69 -0.95 -5.35 -1.95
CA ASN A 69 -1.41 -6.73 -1.78
C ASN A 69 -0.43 -7.73 -2.37
N GLY A 70 0.15 -7.40 -3.52
CA GLY A 70 1.16 -8.24 -4.14
C GLY A 70 2.40 -8.39 -3.27
N LEU A 71 2.88 -7.28 -2.71
CA LEU A 71 4.03 -7.29 -1.81
C LEU A 71 3.74 -8.08 -0.55
N LEU A 72 2.55 -7.89 0.02
CA LEU A 72 2.16 -8.60 1.23
C LEU A 72 2.11 -10.10 0.99
N ARG A 73 1.58 -10.53 -0.16
CA ARG A 73 1.58 -11.95 -0.51
C ARG A 73 2.98 -12.50 -0.64
N TYR A 74 3.84 -11.75 -1.31
CA TYR A 74 5.23 -12.14 -1.48
C TYR A 74 5.94 -12.32 -0.13
N LEU A 75 5.75 -11.36 0.76
CA LEU A 75 6.41 -11.39 2.07
C LEU A 75 5.80 -12.42 3.02
N SER A 76 4.64 -12.95 2.71
CA SER A 76 4.01 -14.00 3.50
C SER A 76 4.53 -15.38 3.16
N LYS A 77 5.25 -15.53 2.05
CA LYS A 77 5.80 -16.82 1.64
C LYS A 77 6.97 -17.23 2.54
N PRO A 78 7.18 -18.53 2.71
CA PRO A 78 8.28 -19.00 3.55
C PRO A 78 9.64 -18.53 3.03
N PRO A 79 10.53 -18.09 3.91
CA PRO A 79 11.86 -17.63 3.49
C PRO A 79 12.69 -18.72 2.82
N VAL A 80 12.40 -19.99 3.08
CA VAL A 80 13.17 -21.10 2.55
C VAL A 80 13.19 -21.08 1.03
N THR A 81 12.12 -20.60 0.41
CA THR A 81 12.05 -20.45 -1.03
C THR A 81 13.17 -19.56 -1.55
N ARG A 82 13.51 -18.56 -0.81
CA ARG A 82 14.54 -17.61 -1.20
C ARG A 82 15.94 -18.18 -1.00
N SER A 83 16.10 -18.92 0.08
CA SER A 83 17.41 -19.48 0.39
C SER A 83 17.82 -20.55 -0.61
N LEU A 84 16.86 -21.13 -1.32
CA LEU A 84 17.16 -22.15 -2.32
C LEU A 84 17.62 -21.55 -3.64
N ARG A 85 17.49 -20.26 -3.81
CA ARG A 85 17.89 -19.63 -5.04
C ARG A 85 19.39 -19.39 -5.05
N PRO A 86 20.02 -19.57 -6.20
CA PRO A 86 21.42 -19.23 -6.31
C PRO A 86 21.63 -17.76 -5.97
N VAL A 87 22.67 -17.51 -5.24
CA VAL A 87 23.01 -16.14 -4.93
C VAL A 87 23.64 -15.52 -6.16
N PRO A 88 23.10 -14.42 -6.61
CA PRO A 88 23.66 -13.74 -7.77
C PRO A 88 25.06 -13.28 -7.48
#